data_91f28f9131e3744b3a5aec1f41cc443a
#
_entry.id   91f28f9131e3744b3a5aec1f41cc443a
#
_cell.length_a   1.000
_cell.length_b   1.000
_cell.length_c   1.000
_cell.angle_alpha   90.00
_cell.angle_beta   90.00
_cell.angle_gamma   90.00
#
_symmetry.space_group_name_H-M   'P 1'
#
loop_
_entity.id
_entity.type
_entity.pdbx_description
1 polymer ?
#
loop_
_entity_poly.entity_id
_entity_poly.type
_entity_poly.pdbx_seq_one_letter_code
_entity_poly.pdbx_strand_id
1 'polypeptide(L)'
;MTKRKHSSKLVDGPLQAASRSMLRGVGFSSEDFKKPLVGVASTWSKVTPCNMHINDLAEIVEQSIDESNCKAVLFNTITVSDGISMGTEGMKYSLVSREVIADSIETVVGCLGYDGLVAIGGCDKNMPGALIGMARLNRPSLFIYGGSIKPSHENTDYVTVCEKTGEYAKGDISEDELIRIEEISVKGPGSCGGMYTANTMASAIEALGMSLPGSSSQDAISNNKKHDCKEAGTAIEHLIELDLKPSDIMTKEAFENAITAVIALGGSTNAVLHLLAMADAIGVDLHLDDFSRIGENVPVVADIKPFGNHFMSELNEQGGISPVLKMLLDKNLLHGDCLTVTGKTLAENLENISPYNSSQGIIKSLEDPIKGSSHLRILYGNLAPEGAVAKITGQEGTTFEGKARVFNSEEDGNQAILNKEIKAGDVVVIRYEGPKGGPGMREMLKPTSAIMGQGLGDKVAFITDGRFSGGTHGFVVGHISPEAEVGGPIALIEDDDLIRIDAESNELILLVDEEILQERKRNLKNINMSPKKGVLAKYKHLVGSASKGAVTDSYDQ
;
A
#
# COMPACT_ATOMS: atom_id res chain seq x y z
N MET A 1 -29.33 22.03 3.88
CA MET A 1 -29.49 20.81 3.06
C MET A 1 -29.80 19.64 3.98
N THR A 2 -30.55 18.62 3.55
CA THR A 2 -30.87 17.47 4.41
C THR A 2 -29.61 16.62 4.60
N LYS A 3 -29.15 16.48 5.87
CA LYS A 3 -28.01 15.64 6.25
C LYS A 3 -28.19 14.15 5.92
N ARG A 4 -29.42 13.75 5.59
CA ARG A 4 -29.88 12.37 5.28
C ARG A 4 -30.20 12.20 3.81
N LYS A 5 -29.22 12.42 2.94
CA LYS A 5 -29.40 12.40 1.47
C LYS A 5 -29.73 11.02 0.91
N HIS A 6 -29.23 9.98 1.56
CA HIS A 6 -29.37 8.58 1.12
C HIS A 6 -30.32 7.80 2.05
N SER A 7 -30.10 7.84 3.37
CA SER A 7 -30.89 7.07 4.34
C SER A 7 -32.36 7.48 4.38
N SER A 8 -32.69 8.75 4.13
CA SER A 8 -34.06 9.22 4.06
C SER A 8 -34.91 8.43 3.03
N LYS A 9 -34.30 8.03 1.91
CA LYS A 9 -34.98 7.22 0.86
C LYS A 9 -35.32 5.81 1.34
N LEU A 10 -34.55 5.31 2.34
CA LEU A 10 -34.72 3.96 2.88
C LEU A 10 -35.68 3.89 4.06
N VAL A 11 -35.75 4.94 4.88
CA VAL A 11 -36.49 4.89 6.16
C VAL A 11 -37.61 5.89 6.32
N ASP A 12 -37.77 6.90 5.45
CA ASP A 12 -38.78 7.93 5.61
C ASP A 12 -40.12 7.56 4.96
N GLY A 13 -41.18 8.03 5.59
CA GLY A 13 -42.56 7.87 5.09
C GLY A 13 -43.18 6.49 5.34
N PRO A 14 -44.51 6.39 5.19
CA PRO A 14 -45.26 5.15 5.48
C PRO A 14 -44.85 3.97 4.60
N LEU A 15 -44.46 4.22 3.36
CA LEU A 15 -44.10 3.18 2.39
C LEU A 15 -42.82 2.44 2.75
N GLN A 16 -41.97 3.02 3.61
CA GLN A 16 -40.75 2.39 4.10
C GLN A 16 -40.91 1.61 5.41
N ALA A 17 -42.15 1.28 5.79
CA ALA A 17 -42.45 0.53 7.00
C ALA A 17 -41.75 -0.84 7.04
N ALA A 18 -41.68 -1.55 5.90
CA ALA A 18 -41.01 -2.85 5.81
C ALA A 18 -39.50 -2.72 6.09
N SER A 19 -38.82 -1.74 5.49
CA SER A 19 -37.42 -1.44 5.73
C SER A 19 -37.15 -1.14 7.21
N ARG A 20 -37.95 -0.24 7.80
CA ARG A 20 -37.84 0.07 9.24
C ARG A 20 -38.09 -1.15 10.13
N SER A 21 -39.01 -2.03 9.73
CA SER A 21 -39.28 -3.27 10.49
C SER A 21 -38.04 -4.16 10.58
N MET A 22 -37.31 -4.32 9.47
CA MET A 22 -36.06 -5.07 9.47
C MET A 22 -35.00 -4.41 10.36
N LEU A 23 -34.84 -3.07 10.27
CA LEU A 23 -33.89 -2.31 11.09
C LEU A 23 -34.26 -2.37 12.59
N ARG A 24 -35.56 -2.39 12.94
CA ARG A 24 -35.99 -2.62 14.33
C ARG A 24 -35.60 -4.00 14.84
N GLY A 25 -35.58 -5.01 13.98
CA GLY A 25 -35.10 -6.36 14.31
C GLY A 25 -33.65 -6.42 14.75
N VAL A 26 -32.82 -5.45 14.34
CA VAL A 26 -31.42 -5.29 14.75
C VAL A 26 -31.22 -4.13 15.76
N GLY A 27 -32.29 -3.67 16.40
CA GLY A 27 -32.23 -2.76 17.56
C GLY A 27 -32.45 -1.28 17.27
N PHE A 28 -32.81 -0.88 16.02
CA PHE A 28 -33.10 0.53 15.74
C PHE A 28 -34.34 1.03 16.46
N SER A 29 -34.23 2.17 17.11
CA SER A 29 -35.32 2.94 17.71
C SER A 29 -36.01 3.86 16.67
N SER A 30 -37.11 4.50 17.08
CA SER A 30 -37.75 5.51 16.24
C SER A 30 -36.94 6.79 16.08
N GLU A 31 -36.07 7.10 17.06
CA GLU A 31 -35.18 8.26 17.00
C GLU A 31 -34.02 8.03 16.04
N ASP A 32 -33.50 6.77 15.92
CA ASP A 32 -32.43 6.45 15.01
C ASP A 32 -32.80 6.69 13.54
N PHE A 33 -34.07 6.52 13.18
CA PHE A 33 -34.55 6.83 11.83
C PHE A 33 -34.51 8.33 11.47
N LYS A 34 -34.29 9.19 12.44
CA LYS A 34 -34.18 10.65 12.23
C LYS A 34 -32.71 11.10 12.03
N LYS A 35 -31.76 10.22 12.34
CA LYS A 35 -30.33 10.48 12.25
C LYS A 35 -29.77 10.05 10.91
N PRO A 36 -28.66 10.69 10.41
CA PRO A 36 -27.88 10.14 9.31
C PRO A 36 -27.34 8.75 9.67
N LEU A 37 -27.37 7.82 8.71
CA LEU A 37 -26.80 6.50 8.89
C LEU A 37 -25.34 6.49 8.43
N VAL A 38 -24.44 6.01 9.27
CA VAL A 38 -23.02 5.93 9.01
C VAL A 38 -22.56 4.47 9.03
N GLY A 39 -22.04 3.99 7.93
CA GLY A 39 -21.42 2.66 7.86
C GLY A 39 -20.07 2.67 8.59
N VAL A 40 -19.82 1.65 9.41
CA VAL A 40 -18.49 1.38 9.99
C VAL A 40 -17.96 0.10 9.37
N ALA A 41 -17.04 0.22 8.40
CA ALA A 41 -16.45 -0.91 7.70
C ALA A 41 -15.22 -1.43 8.47
N SER A 42 -15.37 -2.59 9.10
CA SER A 42 -14.29 -3.27 9.82
C SER A 42 -13.59 -4.27 8.92
N THR A 43 -12.26 -4.19 8.83
CA THR A 43 -11.43 -5.19 8.15
C THR A 43 -10.91 -6.26 9.13
N TRP A 44 -11.64 -6.51 10.19
CA TRP A 44 -11.25 -7.48 11.21
C TRP A 44 -11.06 -8.88 10.67
N SER A 45 -10.02 -9.54 11.16
CA SER A 45 -9.80 -10.98 10.99
C SER A 45 -8.92 -11.52 12.11
N LYS A 46 -9.32 -12.63 12.68
CA LYS A 46 -8.57 -13.27 13.77
C LYS A 46 -7.25 -13.90 13.29
N VAL A 47 -7.08 -14.14 11.99
CA VAL A 47 -5.94 -14.88 11.44
C VAL A 47 -4.69 -14.02 11.26
N THR A 48 -4.82 -12.71 11.13
CA THR A 48 -3.68 -11.81 10.88
C THR A 48 -3.43 -10.85 12.04
N PRO A 49 -2.19 -10.70 12.52
CA PRO A 49 -1.83 -9.72 13.55
C PRO A 49 -2.27 -8.30 13.20
N CYS A 50 -2.17 -7.91 11.93
CA CYS A 50 -2.54 -6.57 11.47
C CYS A 50 -4.01 -6.21 11.75
N ASN A 51 -4.90 -7.21 11.82
CA ASN A 51 -6.35 -6.99 11.86
C ASN A 51 -7.07 -7.63 13.06
N MET A 52 -6.37 -8.38 13.91
CA MET A 52 -7.02 -9.14 14.99
C MET A 52 -7.69 -8.26 16.06
N HIS A 53 -7.31 -7.00 16.18
CA HIS A 53 -7.82 -6.00 17.12
C HIS A 53 -8.82 -5.01 16.49
N ILE A 54 -9.02 -5.06 15.18
CA ILE A 54 -9.80 -4.04 14.46
C ILE A 54 -11.26 -4.00 14.94
N ASN A 55 -11.85 -5.13 15.37
CA ASN A 55 -13.22 -5.10 15.90
C ASN A 55 -13.32 -4.30 17.21
N ASP A 56 -12.32 -4.40 18.09
CA ASP A 56 -12.32 -3.62 19.33
C ASP A 56 -12.29 -2.11 19.02
N LEU A 57 -11.53 -1.70 18.00
CA LEU A 57 -11.49 -0.33 17.51
C LEU A 57 -12.83 0.07 16.86
N ALA A 58 -13.44 -0.84 16.07
CA ALA A 58 -14.71 -0.60 15.39
C ALA A 58 -15.86 -0.41 16.38
N GLU A 59 -15.89 -1.15 17.49
CA GLU A 59 -16.87 -0.98 18.57
C GLU A 59 -16.73 0.41 19.24
N ILE A 60 -15.50 0.91 19.43
CA ILE A 60 -15.27 2.27 19.94
C ILE A 60 -15.78 3.32 18.94
N VAL A 61 -15.54 3.14 17.66
CA VAL A 61 -16.03 4.02 16.60
C VAL A 61 -17.55 4.00 16.52
N GLU A 62 -18.17 2.80 16.57
CA GLU A 62 -19.62 2.64 16.59
C GLU A 62 -20.25 3.41 17.75
N GLN A 63 -19.72 3.21 18.95
CA GLN A 63 -20.18 3.93 20.13
C GLN A 63 -20.02 5.44 19.98
N SER A 64 -18.88 5.91 19.50
CA SER A 64 -18.61 7.35 19.30
C SER A 64 -19.59 7.99 18.31
N ILE A 65 -19.92 7.28 17.22
CA ILE A 65 -20.93 7.75 16.25
C ILE A 65 -22.32 7.78 16.86
N ASP A 66 -22.70 6.77 17.64
CA ASP A 66 -24.01 6.72 18.31
C ASP A 66 -24.18 7.80 19.40
N GLU A 67 -23.08 8.23 20.02
CA GLU A 67 -23.03 9.37 20.96
C GLU A 67 -23.15 10.74 20.25
N SER A 68 -22.91 10.80 18.93
CA SER A 68 -23.13 11.97 18.09
C SER A 68 -24.59 12.04 17.58
N ASN A 69 -24.90 13.00 16.69
CA ASN A 69 -26.22 13.06 16.05
C ASN A 69 -26.36 12.10 14.84
N CYS A 70 -25.54 11.07 14.75
CA CYS A 70 -25.58 10.02 13.73
C CYS A 70 -26.01 8.69 14.31
N LYS A 71 -26.24 7.68 13.46
CA LYS A 71 -26.46 6.29 13.85
C LYS A 71 -25.48 5.41 13.12
N ALA A 72 -24.64 4.70 13.88
CA ALA A 72 -23.67 3.75 13.32
C ALA A 72 -24.32 2.45 12.88
N VAL A 73 -23.73 1.84 11.84
CA VAL A 73 -24.04 0.49 11.38
C VAL A 73 -22.72 -0.22 11.08
N LEU A 74 -22.28 -1.07 12.02
CA LEU A 74 -21.06 -1.85 11.88
C LEU A 74 -21.26 -3.01 10.91
N PHE A 75 -20.33 -3.18 9.99
CA PHE A 75 -20.26 -4.35 9.10
C PHE A 75 -18.79 -4.71 8.81
N ASN A 76 -18.58 -5.96 8.37
CA ASN A 76 -17.23 -6.44 8.04
C ASN A 76 -17.02 -6.52 6.52
N THR A 77 -15.83 -6.17 6.08
CA THR A 77 -15.26 -6.57 4.79
C THR A 77 -14.13 -7.60 5.02
N ILE A 78 -13.63 -8.18 3.93
CA ILE A 78 -12.57 -9.19 4.02
C ILE A 78 -11.21 -8.57 4.34
N THR A 79 -10.30 -9.41 4.84
CA THR A 79 -8.86 -9.17 4.86
C THR A 79 -8.10 -10.46 4.59
N VAL A 80 -6.90 -10.33 4.03
CA VAL A 80 -5.91 -11.41 3.90
C VAL A 80 -4.59 -10.93 4.48
N SER A 81 -3.66 -11.84 4.74
CA SER A 81 -2.33 -11.50 5.25
C SER A 81 -1.26 -11.81 4.22
N ASP A 82 -0.62 -10.76 3.71
CA ASP A 82 0.51 -10.88 2.79
C ASP A 82 1.66 -11.66 3.46
N GLY A 83 1.96 -11.36 4.72
CA GLY A 83 3.02 -12.05 5.46
C GLY A 83 2.82 -13.58 5.57
N ILE A 84 1.57 -14.03 5.75
CA ILE A 84 1.27 -15.47 5.84
C ILE A 84 1.34 -16.14 4.47
N SER A 85 0.92 -15.46 3.40
CA SER A 85 0.87 -16.04 2.05
C SER A 85 2.15 -15.84 1.23
N MET A 86 3.11 -15.06 1.73
CA MET A 86 4.35 -14.71 1.05
C MET A 86 5.11 -15.93 0.52
N GLY A 87 5.46 -15.92 -0.78
CA GLY A 87 6.15 -17.01 -1.48
C GLY A 87 5.31 -18.28 -1.62
N THR A 88 3.99 -18.16 -1.68
CA THR A 88 3.05 -19.25 -1.98
C THR A 88 2.04 -18.82 -3.04
N GLU A 89 1.32 -19.78 -3.64
CA GLU A 89 0.20 -19.52 -4.55
C GLU A 89 -0.88 -18.61 -3.92
N GLY A 90 -1.01 -18.61 -2.59
CA GLY A 90 -1.92 -17.74 -1.86
C GLY A 90 -1.65 -16.25 -2.07
N MET A 91 -0.41 -15.88 -2.40
CA MET A 91 -0.03 -14.49 -2.63
C MET A 91 -0.70 -13.86 -3.86
N LYS A 92 -1.16 -14.67 -4.82
CA LYS A 92 -1.98 -14.21 -5.95
C LYS A 92 -3.28 -13.53 -5.51
N TYR A 93 -3.82 -13.88 -4.35
CA TYR A 93 -5.03 -13.28 -3.81
C TYR A 93 -4.81 -11.95 -3.08
N SER A 94 -3.57 -11.58 -2.78
CA SER A 94 -3.25 -10.38 -2.02
C SER A 94 -3.76 -9.11 -2.72
N LEU A 95 -3.27 -8.77 -3.92
CA LEU A 95 -3.73 -7.56 -4.63
C LEU A 95 -5.20 -7.65 -5.03
N VAL A 96 -5.68 -8.83 -5.38
CA VAL A 96 -7.09 -9.08 -5.69
C VAL A 96 -8.00 -8.70 -4.52
N SER A 97 -7.55 -8.89 -3.27
CA SER A 97 -8.33 -8.51 -2.09
C SER A 97 -8.59 -7.00 -2.01
N ARG A 98 -7.71 -6.14 -2.57
CA ARG A 98 -7.92 -4.69 -2.67
C ARG A 98 -9.23 -4.36 -3.39
N GLU A 99 -9.45 -4.98 -4.54
CA GLU A 99 -10.66 -4.77 -5.34
C GLU A 99 -11.90 -5.34 -4.62
N VAL A 100 -11.79 -6.55 -4.06
CA VAL A 100 -12.91 -7.19 -3.33
C VAL A 100 -13.30 -6.37 -2.09
N ILE A 101 -12.34 -5.77 -1.40
CA ILE A 101 -12.61 -4.87 -0.27
C ILE A 101 -13.38 -3.63 -0.75
N ALA A 102 -12.90 -2.98 -1.81
CA ALA A 102 -13.57 -1.82 -2.41
C ALA A 102 -15.00 -2.17 -2.84
N ASP A 103 -15.18 -3.23 -3.61
CA ASP A 103 -16.48 -3.72 -4.09
C ASP A 103 -17.43 -4.06 -2.95
N SER A 104 -16.94 -4.70 -1.87
CA SER A 104 -17.79 -5.08 -0.73
C SER A 104 -18.27 -3.86 0.06
N ILE A 105 -17.38 -2.87 0.28
CA ILE A 105 -17.73 -1.60 0.95
C ILE A 105 -18.75 -0.84 0.11
N GLU A 106 -18.48 -0.66 -1.17
CA GLU A 106 -19.37 0.01 -2.12
C GLU A 106 -20.76 -0.68 -2.16
N THR A 107 -20.78 -2.01 -2.24
CA THR A 107 -22.00 -2.80 -2.28
C THR A 107 -22.86 -2.60 -1.02
N VAL A 108 -22.27 -2.70 0.17
CA VAL A 108 -23.00 -2.55 1.44
C VAL A 108 -23.50 -1.13 1.61
N VAL A 109 -22.64 -0.14 1.49
CA VAL A 109 -22.98 1.28 1.70
C VAL A 109 -23.95 1.78 0.63
N GLY A 110 -23.77 1.36 -0.62
CA GLY A 110 -24.66 1.68 -1.74
C GLY A 110 -26.04 1.09 -1.58
N CYS A 111 -26.13 -0.22 -1.31
CA CYS A 111 -27.40 -0.95 -1.13
C CYS A 111 -28.20 -0.44 0.07
N LEU A 112 -27.54 -0.20 1.20
CA LEU A 112 -28.17 0.17 2.46
C LEU A 112 -28.30 1.68 2.66
N GLY A 113 -27.88 2.49 1.68
CA GLY A 113 -28.15 3.91 1.64
C GLY A 113 -27.54 4.70 2.81
N TYR A 114 -26.34 4.37 3.26
CA TYR A 114 -25.67 5.12 4.33
C TYR A 114 -25.25 6.51 3.85
N ASP A 115 -25.34 7.50 4.72
CA ASP A 115 -25.03 8.91 4.43
C ASP A 115 -23.55 9.24 4.58
N GLY A 116 -22.82 8.43 5.37
CA GLY A 116 -21.38 8.53 5.60
C GLY A 116 -20.75 7.18 5.82
N LEU A 117 -19.40 7.16 5.84
CA LEU A 117 -18.60 5.94 5.99
C LEU A 117 -17.37 6.19 6.83
N VAL A 118 -17.13 5.34 7.83
CA VAL A 118 -15.83 5.20 8.51
C VAL A 118 -15.29 3.81 8.19
N ALA A 119 -14.07 3.71 7.66
CA ALA A 119 -13.43 2.42 7.46
C ALA A 119 -12.18 2.30 8.33
N ILE A 120 -11.97 1.11 8.90
CA ILE A 120 -10.83 0.80 9.76
C ILE A 120 -10.04 -0.33 9.13
N GLY A 121 -8.74 -0.09 8.85
CA GLY A 121 -7.89 -1.05 8.17
C GLY A 121 -6.48 -1.09 8.74
N GLY A 122 -5.86 -2.28 8.69
CA GLY A 122 -4.54 -2.50 9.26
C GLY A 122 -3.52 -3.11 8.29
N CYS A 123 -3.95 -3.92 7.33
CA CYS A 123 -3.04 -4.61 6.42
C CYS A 123 -2.89 -3.88 5.08
N ASP A 124 -1.88 -4.24 4.31
CA ASP A 124 -1.40 -3.58 3.08
C ASP A 124 -2.50 -3.25 2.07
N LYS A 125 -3.45 -4.17 1.87
CA LYS A 125 -4.50 -4.02 0.84
C LYS A 125 -5.81 -3.47 1.40
N ASN A 126 -5.98 -3.48 2.74
CA ASN A 126 -7.18 -2.92 3.38
C ASN A 126 -7.31 -1.42 3.14
N MET A 127 -6.19 -0.71 3.28
CA MET A 127 -6.15 0.74 3.19
C MET A 127 -6.50 1.25 1.79
N PRO A 128 -5.77 0.88 0.74
CA PRO A 128 -6.12 1.31 -0.61
C PRO A 128 -7.50 0.79 -1.04
N GLY A 129 -7.89 -0.43 -0.65
CA GLY A 129 -9.23 -0.96 -0.94
C GLY A 129 -10.35 -0.14 -0.31
N ALA A 130 -10.17 0.27 0.96
CA ALA A 130 -11.14 1.15 1.63
C ALA A 130 -11.23 2.52 0.96
N LEU A 131 -10.09 3.13 0.62
CA LEU A 131 -10.06 4.45 -0.04
C LEU A 131 -10.68 4.40 -1.45
N ILE A 132 -10.45 3.33 -2.22
CA ILE A 132 -11.10 3.11 -3.51
C ILE A 132 -12.63 3.03 -3.33
N GLY A 133 -13.11 2.26 -2.33
CA GLY A 133 -14.55 2.18 -2.02
C GLY A 133 -15.13 3.53 -1.59
N MET A 134 -14.41 4.33 -0.79
CA MET A 134 -14.79 5.70 -0.41
C MET A 134 -14.86 6.64 -1.62
N ALA A 135 -13.87 6.55 -2.51
CA ALA A 135 -13.78 7.34 -3.73
C ALA A 135 -14.98 7.08 -4.66
N ARG A 136 -15.28 5.81 -4.95
CA ARG A 136 -16.40 5.41 -5.80
C ARG A 136 -17.75 5.83 -5.23
N LEU A 137 -17.94 5.69 -3.92
CA LEU A 137 -19.18 6.09 -3.21
C LEU A 137 -19.34 7.61 -3.16
N ASN A 138 -18.26 8.33 -3.04
CA ASN A 138 -18.16 9.78 -2.91
C ASN A 138 -19.17 10.36 -1.89
N ARG A 139 -19.16 9.80 -0.69
CA ARG A 139 -19.95 10.23 0.48
C ARG A 139 -19.00 10.69 1.58
N PRO A 140 -19.40 11.57 2.52
CA PRO A 140 -18.59 11.94 3.67
C PRO A 140 -17.92 10.72 4.29
N SER A 141 -16.60 10.68 4.33
CA SER A 141 -15.85 9.48 4.71
C SER A 141 -14.60 9.81 5.50
N LEU A 142 -14.24 8.92 6.42
CA LEU A 142 -13.05 8.99 7.27
C LEU A 142 -12.37 7.62 7.31
N PHE A 143 -11.06 7.59 7.12
CA PHE A 143 -10.26 6.38 7.30
C PHE A 143 -9.53 6.39 8.65
N ILE A 144 -9.51 5.25 9.34
CA ILE A 144 -8.76 5.03 10.58
C ILE A 144 -7.77 3.90 10.36
N TYR A 145 -6.50 4.20 10.59
CA TYR A 145 -5.45 3.18 10.60
C TYR A 145 -5.49 2.35 11.88
N GLY A 146 -5.42 1.03 11.76
CA GLY A 146 -5.39 0.11 12.91
C GLY A 146 -4.14 0.22 13.79
N GLY A 147 -3.08 0.83 13.27
CA GLY A 147 -1.84 1.08 14.00
C GLY A 147 -0.75 0.03 13.78
N SER A 148 0.48 0.41 14.14
CA SER A 148 1.68 -0.42 14.02
C SER A 148 1.84 -1.37 15.19
N ILE A 149 2.45 -2.54 14.94
CA ILE A 149 2.92 -3.43 15.99
C ILE A 149 4.15 -2.82 16.68
N LYS A 150 4.30 -3.02 17.97
CA LYS A 150 5.55 -2.69 18.66
C LYS A 150 6.62 -3.70 18.29
N PRO A 151 7.87 -3.25 18.04
CA PRO A 151 8.99 -4.17 17.80
C PRO A 151 9.23 -5.07 19.01
N SER A 152 9.92 -6.17 18.79
CA SER A 152 10.43 -7.02 19.87
C SER A 152 11.51 -6.29 20.68
N HIS A 153 11.81 -6.79 21.87
CA HIS A 153 12.90 -6.23 22.70
C HIS A 153 14.31 -6.40 22.07
N GLU A 154 14.44 -7.23 21.03
CA GLU A 154 15.67 -7.38 20.24
C GLU A 154 15.61 -6.63 18.89
N ASN A 155 14.65 -5.75 18.70
CA ASN A 155 14.44 -5.00 17.45
C ASN A 155 14.28 -5.90 16.21
N THR A 156 13.68 -7.09 16.39
CA THR A 156 13.35 -8.02 15.31
C THR A 156 11.91 -7.84 14.85
N ASP A 157 11.65 -8.16 13.59
CA ASP A 157 10.35 -8.09 12.95
C ASP A 157 10.18 -9.21 11.92
N TYR A 158 9.08 -9.17 11.15
CA TYR A 158 8.80 -10.16 10.11
C TYR A 158 9.91 -10.22 9.02
N VAL A 159 10.47 -9.07 8.62
CA VAL A 159 11.55 -9.03 7.60
C VAL A 159 12.80 -9.69 8.16
N THR A 160 13.13 -9.45 9.42
CA THR A 160 14.24 -10.14 10.11
C THR A 160 14.08 -11.66 10.07
N VAL A 161 12.85 -12.20 10.26
CA VAL A 161 12.60 -13.65 10.13
C VAL A 161 12.88 -14.15 8.72
N CYS A 162 12.47 -13.38 7.69
CA CYS A 162 12.74 -13.75 6.29
C CYS A 162 14.25 -13.76 5.97
N GLU A 163 15.01 -12.80 6.45
CA GLU A 163 16.47 -12.75 6.29
C GLU A 163 17.16 -13.91 7.02
N LYS A 164 16.75 -14.20 8.25
CA LYS A 164 17.26 -15.33 9.03
C LYS A 164 16.92 -16.70 8.40
N THR A 165 15.80 -16.79 7.68
CA THR A 165 15.49 -17.99 6.88
C THR A 165 16.53 -18.17 5.76
N GLY A 166 17.01 -17.09 5.13
CA GLY A 166 18.11 -17.13 4.17
C GLY A 166 19.45 -17.56 4.78
N GLU A 167 19.78 -17.06 5.97
CA GLU A 167 20.99 -17.46 6.72
C GLU A 167 20.93 -18.95 7.13
N TYR A 168 19.76 -19.43 7.56
CA TYR A 168 19.54 -20.84 7.85
C TYR A 168 19.74 -21.73 6.62
N ALA A 169 19.17 -21.34 5.47
CA ALA A 169 19.35 -22.08 4.22
C ALA A 169 20.81 -22.15 3.76
N LYS A 170 21.63 -21.14 4.13
CA LYS A 170 23.08 -21.13 3.89
C LYS A 170 23.84 -22.00 4.89
N GLY A 171 23.30 -22.26 6.07
CA GLY A 171 23.92 -23.00 7.17
C GLY A 171 24.69 -22.09 8.17
N ASP A 172 24.44 -20.79 8.15
CA ASP A 172 25.11 -19.82 9.03
C ASP A 172 24.49 -19.78 10.44
N ILE A 173 23.21 -20.19 10.58
CA ILE A 173 22.53 -20.31 11.87
C ILE A 173 21.86 -21.69 12.00
N SER A 174 21.57 -22.10 13.25
CA SER A 174 20.86 -23.34 13.55
C SER A 174 19.33 -23.18 13.43
N GLU A 175 18.62 -24.30 13.34
CA GLU A 175 17.15 -24.32 13.37
C GLU A 175 16.61 -23.76 14.70
N ASP A 176 17.26 -24.08 15.84
CA ASP A 176 16.88 -23.56 17.15
C ASP A 176 16.97 -22.04 17.22
N GLU A 177 17.99 -21.44 16.59
CA GLU A 177 18.13 -19.98 16.53
C GLU A 177 17.07 -19.35 15.61
N LEU A 178 16.75 -19.97 14.47
CA LEU A 178 15.66 -19.52 13.60
C LEU A 178 14.31 -19.53 14.33
N ILE A 179 13.99 -20.64 15.04
CA ILE A 179 12.77 -20.77 15.85
C ILE A 179 12.74 -19.71 16.95
N ARG A 180 13.86 -19.44 17.62
CA ARG A 180 13.94 -18.38 18.65
C ARG A 180 13.58 -17.00 18.07
N ILE A 181 14.12 -16.66 16.90
CA ILE A 181 13.82 -15.38 16.23
C ILE A 181 12.35 -15.34 15.79
N GLU A 182 11.81 -16.42 15.23
CA GLU A 182 10.38 -16.54 14.87
C GLU A 182 9.48 -16.23 16.08
N GLU A 183 9.76 -16.84 17.24
CA GLU A 183 8.94 -16.69 18.45
C GLU A 183 8.92 -15.27 19.03
N ILE A 184 9.97 -14.46 18.79
CA ILE A 184 10.07 -13.13 19.38
C ILE A 184 9.69 -11.99 18.42
N SER A 185 9.68 -12.22 17.11
CA SER A 185 9.63 -11.13 16.11
C SER A 185 8.26 -10.52 15.89
N VAL A 186 7.18 -11.31 15.99
CA VAL A 186 5.81 -10.82 15.78
C VAL A 186 4.96 -11.17 16.99
N LYS A 187 4.78 -10.21 17.91
CA LYS A 187 4.04 -10.42 19.16
C LYS A 187 2.92 -9.42 19.32
N GLY A 188 1.69 -9.88 19.11
CA GLY A 188 0.49 -9.10 19.36
C GLY A 188 -0.08 -8.41 18.12
N PRO A 189 -1.04 -7.50 18.31
CA PRO A 189 -1.75 -6.84 17.23
C PRO A 189 -0.97 -5.67 16.63
N GLY A 190 -1.24 -5.41 15.37
CA GLY A 190 -0.72 -4.27 14.61
C GLY A 190 -0.08 -4.67 13.30
N SER A 191 0.07 -3.70 12.42
CA SER A 191 0.76 -3.85 11.14
C SER A 191 2.28 -3.88 11.33
N CYS A 192 3.02 -4.41 10.35
CA CYS A 192 4.49 -4.47 10.40
C CYS A 192 5.10 -3.11 10.78
N GLY A 193 6.09 -3.13 11.70
CA GLY A 193 6.59 -1.93 12.37
C GLY A 193 7.49 -1.02 11.54
N GLY A 194 8.06 -1.49 10.42
CA GLY A 194 8.88 -0.66 9.52
C GLY A 194 8.02 0.17 8.55
N MET A 195 8.67 1.03 7.75
CA MET A 195 8.04 1.77 6.64
C MET A 195 7.82 0.86 5.43
N TYR A 196 7.20 -0.30 5.69
CA TYR A 196 6.72 -1.23 4.68
C TYR A 196 5.39 -0.74 4.13
N THR A 197 4.69 -1.55 3.32
CA THR A 197 3.50 -1.08 2.60
C THR A 197 2.41 -0.55 3.53
N ALA A 198 2.16 -1.18 4.67
CA ALA A 198 1.10 -0.76 5.60
C ALA A 198 1.35 0.65 6.17
N ASN A 199 2.51 0.91 6.79
CA ASN A 199 2.84 2.23 7.32
C ASN A 199 3.02 3.28 6.21
N THR A 200 3.53 2.88 5.04
CA THR A 200 3.59 3.74 3.86
C THR A 200 2.22 4.25 3.45
N MET A 201 1.25 3.33 3.31
CA MET A 201 -0.11 3.72 2.90
C MET A 201 -0.83 4.51 3.99
N ALA A 202 -0.66 4.16 5.27
CA ALA A 202 -1.22 4.94 6.37
C ALA A 202 -0.70 6.39 6.35
N SER A 203 0.61 6.58 6.20
CA SER A 203 1.23 7.90 6.10
C SER A 203 0.79 8.67 4.85
N ALA A 204 0.67 7.98 3.71
CA ALA A 204 0.14 8.56 2.48
C ALA A 204 -1.31 9.04 2.65
N ILE A 205 -2.17 8.26 3.31
CA ILE A 205 -3.58 8.60 3.56
C ILE A 205 -3.71 9.79 4.51
N GLU A 206 -2.83 9.91 5.51
CA GLU A 206 -2.80 11.09 6.38
C GLU A 206 -2.37 12.34 5.60
N ALA A 207 -1.31 12.25 4.79
CA ALA A 207 -0.86 13.36 3.95
C ALA A 207 -1.88 13.73 2.85
N LEU A 208 -2.64 12.76 2.33
CA LEU A 208 -3.77 12.94 1.41
C LEU A 208 -4.95 13.66 2.08
N GLY A 209 -5.02 13.69 3.42
CA GLY A 209 -6.08 14.33 4.18
C GLY A 209 -7.28 13.44 4.52
N MET A 210 -7.23 12.12 4.26
CA MET A 210 -8.35 11.19 4.47
C MET A 210 -8.38 10.50 5.84
N SER A 211 -7.40 10.77 6.72
CA SER A 211 -7.39 10.36 8.14
C SER A 211 -7.11 11.54 9.06
N LEU A 212 -7.43 11.39 10.34
CA LEU A 212 -7.16 12.41 11.34
C LEU A 212 -5.65 12.65 11.50
N PRO A 213 -5.20 13.88 11.79
CA PRO A 213 -3.79 14.18 12.01
C PRO A 213 -3.19 13.32 13.13
N GLY A 214 -2.02 12.73 12.87
CA GLY A 214 -1.31 11.86 13.80
C GLY A 214 -1.83 10.43 13.87
N SER A 215 -2.91 10.08 13.14
CA SER A 215 -3.51 8.74 13.13
C SER A 215 -2.58 7.65 12.58
N SER A 216 -1.79 7.96 11.56
CA SER A 216 -0.99 6.99 10.81
C SER A 216 0.21 6.41 11.57
N SER A 217 0.67 7.08 12.62
CA SER A 217 1.90 6.71 13.33
C SER A 217 1.66 5.91 14.60
N GLN A 218 0.42 5.83 15.06
CA GLN A 218 0.09 5.29 16.38
C GLN A 218 0.27 3.77 16.48
N ASP A 219 0.68 3.32 17.67
CA ASP A 219 0.70 1.89 17.99
C ASP A 219 -0.73 1.34 18.08
N ALA A 220 -0.93 0.12 17.60
CA ALA A 220 -2.23 -0.55 17.48
C ALA A 220 -3.04 -0.64 18.79
N ILE A 221 -2.36 -0.79 19.93
CA ILE A 221 -2.98 -0.96 21.25
C ILE A 221 -2.83 0.27 22.14
N SER A 222 -2.37 1.40 21.60
CA SER A 222 -2.15 2.62 22.38
C SER A 222 -3.47 3.29 22.81
N ASN A 223 -3.41 4.06 23.89
CA ASN A 223 -4.53 4.89 24.32
C ASN A 223 -4.82 6.00 23.28
N ASN A 224 -3.79 6.49 22.59
CA ASN A 224 -3.95 7.47 21.52
C ASN A 224 -4.77 6.89 20.37
N LYS A 225 -4.55 5.62 19.96
CA LYS A 225 -5.36 4.95 18.96
C LYS A 225 -6.83 4.81 19.36
N LYS A 226 -7.08 4.49 20.64
CA LYS A 226 -8.46 4.46 21.17
C LYS A 226 -9.10 5.85 21.20
N HIS A 227 -8.31 6.89 21.48
CA HIS A 227 -8.79 8.28 21.42
C HIS A 227 -9.14 8.70 20.00
N ASP A 228 -8.29 8.38 19.03
CA ASP A 228 -8.51 8.57 17.61
C ASP A 228 -9.87 7.97 17.14
N CYS A 229 -10.16 6.74 17.60
CA CYS A 229 -11.46 6.09 17.35
C CYS A 229 -12.64 6.82 18.02
N LYS A 230 -12.44 7.46 19.19
CA LYS A 230 -13.48 8.25 19.85
C LYS A 230 -13.76 9.58 19.15
N GLU A 231 -12.75 10.17 18.53
CA GLU A 231 -12.93 11.41 17.75
C GLU A 231 -13.67 11.16 16.42
N ALA A 232 -13.73 9.91 15.94
CA ALA A 232 -14.33 9.56 14.67
C ALA A 232 -15.82 9.95 14.58
N GLY A 233 -16.59 9.84 15.69
CA GLY A 233 -18.00 10.22 15.71
C GLY A 233 -18.21 11.70 15.45
N THR A 234 -17.45 12.56 16.11
CA THR A 234 -17.48 14.01 15.92
C THR A 234 -17.00 14.38 14.51
N ALA A 235 -15.93 13.74 14.03
CA ALA A 235 -15.35 14.02 12.73
C ALA A 235 -16.34 13.67 11.59
N ILE A 236 -16.95 12.48 11.61
CA ILE A 236 -17.89 12.09 10.56
C ILE A 236 -19.18 12.89 10.59
N GLU A 237 -19.68 13.27 11.78
CA GLU A 237 -20.82 14.18 11.89
C GLU A 237 -20.51 15.51 11.22
N HIS A 238 -19.33 16.09 11.51
CA HIS A 238 -18.88 17.35 10.92
C HIS A 238 -18.74 17.25 9.38
N LEU A 239 -18.18 16.17 8.86
CA LEU A 239 -18.09 15.93 7.42
C LEU A 239 -19.46 15.88 6.74
N ILE A 240 -20.46 15.21 7.39
CA ILE A 240 -21.84 15.16 6.91
C ILE A 240 -22.49 16.56 6.95
N GLU A 241 -22.19 17.36 7.98
CA GLU A 241 -22.70 18.74 8.10
C GLU A 241 -22.17 19.65 6.98
N LEU A 242 -20.90 19.55 6.70
CA LEU A 242 -20.25 20.30 5.61
C LEU A 242 -20.56 19.73 4.22
N ASP A 243 -21.11 18.51 4.13
CA ASP A 243 -21.21 17.73 2.90
C ASP A 243 -19.85 17.52 2.21
N LEU A 244 -18.78 17.42 3.02
CA LEU A 244 -17.41 17.27 2.55
C LEU A 244 -17.14 15.81 2.19
N LYS A 245 -16.74 15.57 0.95
CA LYS A 245 -16.64 14.25 0.32
C LYS A 245 -15.22 13.92 -0.09
N PRO A 246 -14.91 12.65 -0.37
CA PRO A 246 -13.62 12.27 -0.93
C PRO A 246 -13.19 13.10 -2.15
N SER A 247 -14.10 13.45 -3.07
CA SER A 247 -13.77 14.29 -4.24
C SER A 247 -13.32 15.73 -3.91
N ASP A 248 -13.68 16.23 -2.71
CA ASP A 248 -13.27 17.55 -2.26
C ASP A 248 -11.89 17.54 -1.58
N ILE A 249 -11.45 16.36 -1.12
CA ILE A 249 -10.20 16.14 -0.38
C ILE A 249 -9.13 15.50 -1.28
N MET A 250 -9.48 14.44 -2.00
CA MET A 250 -8.56 13.65 -2.83
C MET A 250 -8.31 14.33 -4.18
N THR A 251 -7.80 15.56 -4.15
CA THR A 251 -7.43 16.32 -5.35
C THR A 251 -6.05 15.91 -5.87
N LYS A 252 -5.67 16.39 -7.06
CA LYS A 252 -4.33 16.17 -7.63
C LYS A 252 -3.23 16.60 -6.65
N GLU A 253 -3.37 17.78 -6.07
CA GLU A 253 -2.44 18.37 -5.10
C GLU A 253 -2.36 17.52 -3.82
N ALA A 254 -3.48 16.97 -3.37
CA ALA A 254 -3.49 16.07 -2.21
C ALA A 254 -2.78 14.74 -2.51
N PHE A 255 -2.91 14.19 -3.72
CA PHE A 255 -2.09 13.04 -4.15
C PHE A 255 -0.60 13.40 -4.25
N GLU A 256 -0.23 14.58 -4.70
CA GLU A 256 1.15 15.05 -4.68
C GLU A 256 1.71 15.16 -3.25
N ASN A 257 0.90 15.61 -2.28
CA ASN A 257 1.25 15.57 -0.87
C ASN A 257 1.50 14.13 -0.37
N ALA A 258 0.65 13.18 -0.76
CA ALA A 258 0.82 11.77 -0.41
C ALA A 258 2.13 11.20 -0.99
N ILE A 259 2.43 11.46 -2.27
CA ILE A 259 3.68 11.06 -2.92
C ILE A 259 4.89 11.64 -2.20
N THR A 260 4.84 12.94 -1.87
CA THR A 260 5.90 13.64 -1.13
C THR A 260 6.16 12.99 0.23
N ALA A 261 5.11 12.68 0.99
CA ALA A 261 5.24 11.98 2.27
C ALA A 261 5.85 10.58 2.12
N VAL A 262 5.40 9.80 1.12
CA VAL A 262 5.95 8.47 0.82
C VAL A 262 7.44 8.54 0.54
N ILE A 263 7.87 9.50 -0.27
CA ILE A 263 9.28 9.67 -0.63
C ILE A 263 10.10 10.09 0.59
N ALA A 264 9.67 11.12 1.31
CA ALA A 264 10.40 11.64 2.47
C ALA A 264 10.59 10.58 3.57
N LEU A 265 9.62 9.69 3.73
CA LEU A 265 9.65 8.62 4.73
C LEU A 265 10.36 7.32 4.24
N GLY A 266 10.82 7.25 2.99
CA GLY A 266 11.46 6.05 2.46
C GLY A 266 10.48 4.89 2.21
N GLY A 267 9.27 5.19 1.77
CA GLY A 267 8.15 4.25 1.67
C GLY A 267 8.30 3.17 0.60
N SER A 268 7.33 2.26 0.57
CA SER A 268 7.26 1.11 -0.32
C SER A 268 6.92 1.48 -1.76
N THR A 269 7.50 0.76 -2.73
CA THR A 269 7.15 0.83 -4.17
C THR A 269 5.67 0.54 -4.43
N ASN A 270 5.02 -0.25 -3.57
CA ASN A 270 3.59 -0.54 -3.66
C ASN A 270 2.71 0.72 -3.60
N ALA A 271 3.19 1.79 -2.97
CA ALA A 271 2.47 3.05 -2.93
C ALA A 271 2.21 3.63 -4.34
N VAL A 272 3.14 3.44 -5.28
CA VAL A 272 2.95 3.88 -6.67
C VAL A 272 1.69 3.24 -7.26
N LEU A 273 1.60 1.91 -7.17
CA LEU A 273 0.44 1.16 -7.67
C LEU A 273 -0.86 1.56 -6.98
N HIS A 274 -0.81 1.75 -5.66
CA HIS A 274 -2.02 2.02 -4.87
C HIS A 274 -2.51 3.47 -5.02
N LEU A 275 -1.62 4.46 -5.08
CA LEU A 275 -2.00 5.85 -5.31
C LEU A 275 -2.58 6.05 -6.71
N LEU A 276 -2.02 5.40 -7.74
CA LEU A 276 -2.60 5.40 -9.09
C LEU A 276 -4.03 4.83 -9.08
N ALA A 277 -4.24 3.69 -8.40
CA ALA A 277 -5.57 3.07 -8.31
C ALA A 277 -6.58 3.93 -7.53
N MET A 278 -6.14 4.59 -6.46
CA MET A 278 -7.00 5.50 -5.68
C MET A 278 -7.35 6.77 -6.48
N ALA A 279 -6.39 7.29 -7.26
CA ALA A 279 -6.61 8.45 -8.13
C ALA A 279 -7.58 8.12 -9.27
N ASP A 280 -7.42 6.96 -9.91
CA ASP A 280 -8.35 6.46 -10.93
C ASP A 280 -9.78 6.36 -10.39
N ALA A 281 -9.95 5.78 -9.19
CA ALA A 281 -11.26 5.59 -8.56
C ALA A 281 -12.02 6.90 -8.26
N ILE A 282 -11.31 8.02 -8.09
CA ILE A 282 -11.91 9.36 -7.87
C ILE A 282 -11.89 10.23 -9.14
N GLY A 283 -11.30 9.75 -10.23
CA GLY A 283 -11.19 10.47 -11.50
C GLY A 283 -10.10 11.54 -11.53
N VAL A 284 -9.05 11.40 -10.72
CA VAL A 284 -7.88 12.28 -10.71
C VAL A 284 -6.83 11.76 -11.69
N ASP A 285 -6.36 12.61 -12.57
CA ASP A 285 -5.35 12.32 -13.58
C ASP A 285 -3.94 12.28 -12.96
N LEU A 286 -3.58 11.12 -12.41
CA LEU A 286 -2.28 10.83 -11.79
C LEU A 286 -1.49 9.84 -12.65
N HIS A 287 -0.22 10.15 -12.93
CA HIS A 287 0.65 9.36 -13.79
C HIS A 287 1.97 8.97 -13.10
N LEU A 288 2.68 7.99 -13.64
CA LEU A 288 4.00 7.60 -13.18
C LEU A 288 4.99 8.78 -13.18
N ASP A 289 4.88 9.67 -14.18
CA ASP A 289 5.75 10.85 -14.29
C ASP A 289 5.60 11.84 -13.13
N ASP A 290 4.45 11.87 -12.45
CA ASP A 290 4.27 12.70 -11.25
C ASP A 290 5.21 12.25 -10.12
N PHE A 291 5.44 10.94 -9.98
CA PHE A 291 6.39 10.39 -9.00
C PHE A 291 7.83 10.80 -9.32
N SER A 292 8.21 10.79 -10.60
CA SER A 292 9.53 11.27 -11.03
C SER A 292 9.71 12.75 -10.75
N ARG A 293 8.77 13.58 -11.20
CA ARG A 293 8.78 15.04 -11.05
C ARG A 293 8.89 15.47 -9.58
N ILE A 294 8.07 14.87 -8.70
CA ILE A 294 8.10 15.16 -7.27
C ILE A 294 9.40 14.64 -6.66
N GLY A 295 9.81 13.44 -7.06
CA GLY A 295 10.99 12.75 -6.53
C GLY A 295 12.33 13.45 -6.80
N GLU A 296 12.42 14.31 -7.81
CA GLU A 296 13.61 15.12 -8.07
C GLU A 296 13.91 16.10 -6.94
N ASN A 297 12.87 16.59 -6.25
CA ASN A 297 12.97 17.67 -5.28
C ASN A 297 12.75 17.22 -3.83
N VAL A 298 12.27 16.01 -3.61
CA VAL A 298 11.94 15.50 -2.27
C VAL A 298 13.02 14.53 -1.80
N PRO A 299 13.76 14.87 -0.72
CA PRO A 299 14.77 13.99 -0.15
C PRO A 299 14.14 12.91 0.75
N VAL A 300 14.89 11.81 0.98
CA VAL A 300 14.57 10.82 2.02
C VAL A 300 15.20 11.27 3.33
N VAL A 301 14.37 11.46 4.35
CA VAL A 301 14.79 12.00 5.66
C VAL A 301 14.62 11.00 6.81
N ALA A 302 13.84 9.94 6.65
CA ALA A 302 13.50 9.02 7.74
C ALA A 302 14.46 7.82 7.79
N ASP A 303 15.17 7.66 8.91
CA ASP A 303 16.00 6.49 9.24
C ASP A 303 15.13 5.37 9.81
N ILE A 304 14.11 4.93 9.02
CA ILE A 304 13.15 3.89 9.39
C ILE A 304 13.36 2.66 8.49
N LYS A 305 13.28 1.46 9.06
CA LYS A 305 13.35 0.20 8.29
C LYS A 305 12.33 0.19 7.14
N PRO A 306 12.67 -0.36 5.98
CA PRO A 306 13.89 -1.09 5.65
C PRO A 306 15.05 -0.17 5.22
N PHE A 307 14.81 1.14 5.05
CA PHE A 307 15.79 2.10 4.59
C PHE A 307 16.83 2.41 5.67
N GLY A 308 16.40 2.41 6.93
CA GLY A 308 17.18 2.75 8.12
C GLY A 308 17.06 1.72 9.24
N ASN A 309 17.22 2.18 10.48
CA ASN A 309 17.42 1.33 11.65
C ASN A 309 16.22 1.29 12.60
N HIS A 310 15.33 2.29 12.53
CA HIS A 310 14.25 2.51 13.48
C HIS A 310 12.92 1.92 13.02
N PHE A 311 11.95 1.87 13.94
CA PHE A 311 10.57 1.46 13.68
C PHE A 311 9.59 2.62 13.79
N MET A 312 8.39 2.47 13.24
CA MET A 312 7.34 3.49 13.29
C MET A 312 6.90 3.84 14.71
N SER A 313 6.93 2.86 15.64
CA SER A 313 6.62 3.10 17.05
C SER A 313 7.60 4.08 17.69
N GLU A 314 8.89 4.04 17.34
CA GLU A 314 9.89 4.99 17.82
C GLU A 314 9.64 6.40 17.25
N LEU A 315 9.24 6.50 15.99
CA LEU A 315 8.83 7.77 15.39
C LEU A 315 7.57 8.33 16.07
N ASN A 316 6.60 7.46 16.40
CA ASN A 316 5.40 7.84 17.12
C ASN A 316 5.72 8.49 18.49
N GLU A 317 6.71 7.98 19.22
CA GLU A 317 7.19 8.56 20.48
C GLU A 317 7.79 9.97 20.30
N GLN A 318 8.23 10.32 19.09
CA GLN A 318 8.76 11.64 18.74
C GLN A 318 7.70 12.60 18.15
N GLY A 319 6.43 12.18 18.05
CA GLY A 319 5.33 13.00 17.52
C GLY A 319 4.77 12.51 16.17
N GLY A 320 5.18 11.33 15.70
CA GLY A 320 4.67 10.71 14.48
C GLY A 320 5.10 11.44 13.22
N ILE A 321 4.30 11.36 12.14
CA ILE A 321 4.65 12.00 10.86
C ILE A 321 4.27 13.49 10.78
N SER A 322 3.42 14.00 11.66
CA SER A 322 2.96 15.40 11.57
C SER A 322 4.11 16.41 11.57
N PRO A 323 5.19 16.27 12.39
CA PRO A 323 6.36 17.16 12.28
C PRO A 323 7.13 17.02 10.96
N VAL A 324 7.15 15.83 10.30
CA VAL A 324 7.71 15.68 8.94
C VAL A 324 6.88 16.48 7.95
N LEU A 325 5.55 16.33 7.99
CA LEU A 325 4.65 17.08 7.11
C LEU A 325 4.82 18.59 7.32
N LYS A 326 4.96 19.05 8.57
CA LYS A 326 5.23 20.46 8.87
C LYS A 326 6.56 20.92 8.28
N MET A 327 7.62 20.16 8.44
CA MET A 327 8.94 20.46 7.89
C MET A 327 8.92 20.56 6.35
N LEU A 328 8.20 19.65 5.68
CA LEU A 328 8.02 19.66 4.23
C LEU A 328 7.18 20.87 3.77
N LEU A 329 6.11 21.19 4.50
CA LEU A 329 5.25 22.34 4.21
C LEU A 329 6.02 23.66 4.34
N ASP A 330 6.85 23.82 5.37
CA ASP A 330 7.65 25.03 5.60
C ASP A 330 8.70 25.28 4.50
N LYS A 331 9.04 24.24 3.73
CA LYS A 331 9.92 24.32 2.55
C LYS A 331 9.17 24.35 1.22
N ASN A 332 7.84 24.53 1.24
CA ASN A 332 6.96 24.54 0.06
C ASN A 332 7.05 23.25 -0.77
N LEU A 333 7.26 22.11 -0.11
CA LEU A 333 7.23 20.78 -0.72
C LEU A 333 5.85 20.10 -0.62
N LEU A 334 4.90 20.73 0.09
CA LEU A 334 3.51 20.29 0.21
C LEU A 334 2.55 21.43 -0.17
N HIS A 335 1.39 21.07 -0.68
CA HIS A 335 0.26 21.95 -0.93
C HIS A 335 -0.55 22.10 0.36
N GLY A 336 -0.36 23.22 1.05
CA GLY A 336 -0.94 23.45 2.37
C GLY A 336 -2.44 23.76 2.37
N ASP A 337 -2.99 24.17 1.25
CA ASP A 337 -4.40 24.55 1.04
C ASP A 337 -5.35 23.39 0.77
N CYS A 338 -4.83 22.17 0.61
CA CYS A 338 -5.63 20.96 0.47
C CYS A 338 -6.51 20.72 1.72
N LEU A 339 -7.82 20.51 1.48
CA LEU A 339 -8.77 20.17 2.54
C LEU A 339 -8.50 18.76 3.10
N THR A 340 -8.87 18.55 4.36
CA THR A 340 -8.76 17.28 5.04
C THR A 340 -10.06 16.89 5.74
N VAL A 341 -10.14 15.67 6.25
CA VAL A 341 -11.32 15.16 7.02
C VAL A 341 -11.62 15.95 8.30
N THR A 342 -10.77 16.88 8.72
CA THR A 342 -11.08 17.79 9.82
C THR A 342 -11.96 18.98 9.39
N GLY A 343 -12.23 19.14 8.09
CA GLY A 343 -12.87 20.32 7.53
C GLY A 343 -11.94 21.53 7.42
N LYS A 344 -10.68 21.38 7.81
CA LYS A 344 -9.60 22.37 7.71
C LYS A 344 -8.61 21.98 6.64
N THR A 345 -7.79 22.92 6.22
CA THR A 345 -6.66 22.68 5.31
C THR A 345 -5.52 21.93 6.04
N LEU A 346 -4.63 21.34 5.25
CA LEU A 346 -3.41 20.71 5.78
C LEU A 346 -2.56 21.71 6.55
N ALA A 347 -2.39 22.93 6.05
CA ALA A 347 -1.62 23.98 6.72
C ALA A 347 -2.22 24.36 8.08
N GLU A 348 -3.55 24.52 8.17
CA GLU A 348 -4.24 24.81 9.42
C GLU A 348 -4.07 23.69 10.45
N ASN A 349 -4.11 22.41 10.02
CA ASN A 349 -3.87 21.27 10.90
C ASN A 349 -2.43 21.21 11.42
N LEU A 350 -1.46 21.69 10.62
CA LEU A 350 -0.04 21.67 10.96
C LEU A 350 0.45 22.94 11.69
N GLU A 351 -0.39 23.98 11.82
CA GLU A 351 0.01 25.30 12.36
C GLU A 351 0.70 25.20 13.72
N ASN A 352 0.15 24.39 14.62
CA ASN A 352 0.61 24.28 16.00
C ASN A 352 1.48 23.04 16.25
N ILE A 353 1.92 22.34 15.20
CA ILE A 353 2.81 21.18 15.33
C ILE A 353 4.23 21.66 15.64
N SER A 354 4.77 21.16 16.75
CA SER A 354 6.14 21.43 17.15
C SER A 354 7.14 20.62 16.27
N PRO A 355 8.29 21.21 15.94
CA PRO A 355 9.35 20.47 15.26
C PRO A 355 9.89 19.35 16.17
N TYR A 356 10.53 18.37 15.56
CA TYR A 356 11.22 17.30 16.31
C TYR A 356 12.29 17.86 17.24
N ASN A 357 12.52 17.15 18.35
CA ASN A 357 13.68 17.40 19.18
C ASN A 357 14.96 17.15 18.35
N SER A 358 15.89 18.08 18.37
CA SER A 358 17.15 17.98 17.62
C SER A 358 18.05 16.78 18.01
N SER A 359 17.80 16.19 19.18
CA SER A 359 18.54 15.00 19.65
C SER A 359 17.95 13.66 19.18
N GLN A 360 16.75 13.65 18.57
CA GLN A 360 16.18 12.43 18.01
C GLN A 360 16.96 12.00 16.75
N GLY A 361 17.37 10.80 16.58
CA GLY A 361 18.18 10.36 15.45
C GLY A 361 17.39 9.91 14.21
N ILE A 362 16.06 9.80 14.32
CA ILE A 362 15.18 9.09 13.36
C ILE A 362 14.92 9.91 12.10
N ILE A 363 14.61 11.21 12.25
CA ILE A 363 14.35 12.11 11.13
C ILE A 363 15.51 13.07 10.97
N LYS A 364 16.11 13.06 9.79
CA LYS A 364 17.18 13.98 9.39
C LYS A 364 16.60 15.31 8.93
N SER A 365 17.42 16.37 8.93
CA SER A 365 17.01 17.64 8.34
C SER A 365 16.98 17.57 6.81
N LEU A 366 16.25 18.49 6.19
CA LEU A 366 16.21 18.59 4.72
C LEU A 366 17.55 19.07 4.12
N GLU A 367 18.41 19.71 4.95
CA GLU A 367 19.75 20.16 4.56
C GLU A 367 20.80 19.04 4.64
N ASP A 368 20.55 18.01 5.47
CA ASP A 368 21.44 16.83 5.62
C ASP A 368 20.58 15.54 5.62
N PRO A 369 19.93 15.22 4.49
CA PRO A 369 19.05 14.07 4.37
C PRO A 369 19.85 12.76 4.25
N ILE A 370 19.16 11.62 4.44
CA ILE A 370 19.74 10.29 4.17
C ILE A 370 20.07 10.14 2.68
N LYS A 371 19.16 10.65 1.82
CA LYS A 371 19.34 10.67 0.36
C LYS A 371 18.73 11.97 -0.19
N GLY A 372 19.47 12.68 -1.03
CA GLY A 372 19.09 14.01 -1.54
C GLY A 372 17.92 14.03 -2.53
N SER A 373 17.46 12.87 -3.01
CA SER A 373 16.33 12.74 -3.92
C SER A 373 15.58 11.42 -3.65
N SER A 374 14.48 11.19 -4.34
CA SER A 374 13.66 9.98 -4.19
C SER A 374 14.46 8.68 -4.30
N HIS A 375 14.13 7.72 -3.45
CA HIS A 375 14.53 6.33 -3.55
C HIS A 375 13.64 5.55 -4.54
N LEU A 376 12.46 6.06 -4.86
CA LEU A 376 11.59 5.53 -5.90
C LEU A 376 11.98 6.13 -7.24
N ARG A 377 12.24 5.28 -8.23
CA ARG A 377 12.58 5.68 -9.59
C ARG A 377 11.62 5.05 -10.57
N ILE A 378 11.10 5.83 -11.48
CA ILE A 378 10.32 5.33 -12.60
C ILE A 378 11.29 5.18 -13.77
N LEU A 379 11.42 3.94 -14.26
CA LEU A 379 12.34 3.62 -15.35
C LEU A 379 11.55 3.37 -16.62
N TYR A 380 12.08 3.87 -17.73
CA TYR A 380 11.53 3.65 -19.07
C TYR A 380 12.58 3.02 -19.98
N GLY A 381 12.17 2.56 -21.16
CA GLY A 381 13.07 2.00 -22.15
C GLY A 381 12.41 0.91 -22.98
N ASN A 382 13.22 0.26 -23.83
CA ASN A 382 12.70 -0.81 -24.69
C ASN A 382 12.18 -2.02 -23.92
N LEU A 383 12.60 -2.18 -22.65
CA LEU A 383 12.13 -3.25 -21.76
C LEU A 383 10.88 -2.85 -20.96
N ALA A 384 10.67 -1.56 -20.71
CA ALA A 384 9.54 -1.03 -19.97
C ALA A 384 8.95 0.21 -20.67
N PRO A 385 8.35 0.08 -21.86
CA PRO A 385 7.84 1.24 -22.61
C PRO A 385 6.68 1.97 -21.91
N GLU A 386 5.92 1.29 -21.04
CA GLU A 386 4.87 1.90 -20.19
C GLU A 386 5.37 2.22 -18.77
N GLY A 387 6.64 1.99 -18.49
CA GLY A 387 7.29 2.25 -17.21
C GLY A 387 7.48 1.02 -16.33
N ALA A 388 8.40 1.17 -15.39
CA ALA A 388 8.70 0.24 -14.29
C ALA A 388 9.03 1.02 -13.04
N VAL A 389 8.93 0.39 -11.86
CA VAL A 389 9.21 1.02 -10.58
C VAL A 389 10.43 0.36 -9.94
N ALA A 390 11.48 1.14 -9.73
CA ALA A 390 12.68 0.72 -9.04
C ALA A 390 12.77 1.32 -7.63
N LYS A 391 13.36 0.56 -6.70
CA LYS A 391 13.75 1.05 -5.38
C LYS A 391 15.27 1.12 -5.33
N ILE A 392 15.81 2.34 -5.33
CA ILE A 392 17.26 2.60 -5.38
C ILE A 392 17.66 3.40 -4.15
N THR A 393 18.26 2.73 -3.17
CA THR A 393 18.67 3.38 -1.92
C THR A 393 19.96 4.16 -2.08
N GLY A 394 20.80 3.75 -3.04
CA GLY A 394 22.13 4.31 -3.32
C GLY A 394 23.26 3.52 -2.67
N GLN A 395 22.97 2.57 -1.80
CA GLN A 395 23.98 1.67 -1.20
C GLN A 395 24.46 0.62 -2.20
N GLU A 396 23.55 0.18 -3.10
CA GLU A 396 23.78 -0.76 -4.20
C GLU A 396 24.39 -0.12 -5.46
N GLY A 397 24.54 1.19 -5.50
CA GLY A 397 24.90 1.96 -6.69
C GLY A 397 23.69 2.51 -7.43
N THR A 398 23.94 3.17 -8.58
CA THR A 398 22.90 3.79 -9.42
C THR A 398 22.70 3.07 -10.74
N THR A 399 23.67 2.25 -11.16
CA THR A 399 23.66 1.53 -12.43
C THR A 399 24.01 0.06 -12.22
N PHE A 400 23.36 -0.83 -12.98
CA PHE A 400 23.68 -2.25 -13.02
C PHE A 400 23.60 -2.78 -14.45
N GLU A 401 24.59 -3.52 -14.91
CA GLU A 401 24.55 -4.23 -16.19
C GLU A 401 24.94 -5.68 -15.95
N GLY A 402 24.11 -6.61 -16.46
CA GLY A 402 24.32 -8.02 -16.20
C GLY A 402 23.58 -8.93 -17.16
N LYS A 403 23.90 -10.24 -17.06
CA LYS A 403 23.28 -11.28 -17.86
C LYS A 403 21.96 -11.73 -17.25
N ALA A 404 20.94 -11.88 -18.08
CA ALA A 404 19.64 -12.39 -17.68
C ALA A 404 19.70 -13.86 -17.26
N ARG A 405 19.01 -14.18 -16.16
CA ARG A 405 18.63 -15.53 -15.73
C ARG A 405 17.11 -15.56 -15.62
N VAL A 406 16.46 -16.23 -16.55
CA VAL A 406 15.03 -16.08 -16.83
C VAL A 406 14.20 -17.19 -16.19
N PHE A 407 13.20 -16.81 -15.42
CA PHE A 407 12.26 -17.70 -14.74
C PHE A 407 10.81 -17.28 -15.03
N ASN A 408 9.95 -18.25 -15.29
CA ASN A 408 8.55 -18.00 -15.62
C ASN A 408 7.61 -18.08 -14.40
N SER A 409 8.18 -18.19 -13.19
CA SER A 409 7.46 -18.16 -11.91
C SER A 409 8.40 -17.77 -10.77
N GLU A 410 7.84 -17.28 -9.66
CA GLU A 410 8.58 -17.03 -8.42
C GLU A 410 9.19 -18.32 -7.88
N GLU A 411 8.46 -19.42 -7.97
CA GLU A 411 8.89 -20.75 -7.49
C GLU A 411 10.18 -21.21 -8.16
N ASP A 412 10.24 -21.13 -9.50
CA ASP A 412 11.41 -21.54 -10.28
C ASP A 412 12.62 -20.65 -9.96
N GLY A 413 12.40 -19.32 -9.90
CA GLY A 413 13.45 -18.36 -9.52
C GLY A 413 13.99 -18.61 -8.11
N ASN A 414 13.11 -18.81 -7.14
CA ASN A 414 13.52 -19.09 -5.77
C ASN A 414 14.28 -20.44 -5.65
N GLN A 415 13.85 -21.46 -6.37
CA GLN A 415 14.53 -22.76 -6.38
C GLN A 415 15.96 -22.65 -6.96
N ALA A 416 16.14 -21.92 -8.06
CA ALA A 416 17.45 -21.67 -8.65
C ALA A 416 18.39 -20.91 -7.69
N ILE A 417 17.86 -19.95 -6.94
CA ILE A 417 18.62 -19.23 -5.91
C ILE A 417 19.04 -20.19 -4.80
N LEU A 418 18.13 -20.99 -4.25
CA LEU A 418 18.42 -21.96 -3.22
C LEU A 418 19.45 -23.02 -3.68
N ASN A 419 19.42 -23.40 -4.94
CA ASN A 419 20.40 -24.31 -5.57
C ASN A 419 21.76 -23.64 -5.83
N LYS A 420 21.93 -22.32 -5.54
CA LYS A 420 23.15 -21.55 -5.81
C LYS A 420 23.52 -21.46 -7.30
N GLU A 421 22.52 -21.43 -8.16
CA GLU A 421 22.69 -21.30 -9.61
C GLU A 421 22.90 -19.84 -10.04
N ILE A 422 22.48 -18.87 -9.22
CA ILE A 422 22.62 -17.43 -9.45
C ILE A 422 24.01 -16.98 -9.00
N LYS A 423 24.66 -16.13 -9.82
CA LYS A 423 26.02 -15.65 -9.61
C LYS A 423 26.07 -14.12 -9.56
N ALA A 424 27.16 -13.61 -9.00
CA ALA A 424 27.44 -12.17 -9.06
C ALA A 424 27.49 -11.70 -10.53
N GLY A 425 26.82 -10.59 -10.83
CA GLY A 425 26.66 -10.04 -12.18
C GLY A 425 25.41 -10.53 -12.92
N ASP A 426 24.61 -11.42 -12.34
CA ASP A 426 23.35 -11.85 -12.96
C ASP A 426 22.23 -10.84 -12.72
N VAL A 427 21.30 -10.74 -13.69
CA VAL A 427 19.99 -10.12 -13.56
C VAL A 427 18.94 -11.23 -13.53
N VAL A 428 18.35 -11.45 -12.36
CA VAL A 428 17.28 -12.44 -12.19
C VAL A 428 15.98 -11.85 -12.73
N VAL A 429 15.42 -12.49 -13.76
CA VAL A 429 14.18 -12.11 -14.43
C VAL A 429 13.08 -13.06 -13.99
N ILE A 430 12.10 -12.57 -13.23
CA ILE A 430 10.90 -13.35 -12.86
C ILE A 430 9.73 -12.72 -13.60
N ARG A 431 9.13 -13.45 -14.52
CA ARG A 431 8.06 -12.97 -15.40
C ARG A 431 6.80 -13.82 -15.33
N TYR A 432 5.69 -13.34 -15.92
CA TYR A 432 4.34 -13.90 -15.80
C TYR A 432 3.80 -13.83 -14.35
N GLU A 433 4.28 -12.87 -13.58
CA GLU A 433 3.81 -12.53 -12.24
C GLU A 433 3.09 -11.17 -12.20
N GLY A 434 2.81 -10.59 -13.37
CA GLY A 434 2.08 -9.34 -13.52
C GLY A 434 0.58 -9.43 -13.19
N PRO A 435 -0.17 -8.33 -13.38
CA PRO A 435 -1.61 -8.27 -13.08
C PRO A 435 -2.42 -9.40 -13.70
N LYS A 436 -2.20 -9.69 -14.98
CA LYS A 436 -2.89 -10.77 -15.73
C LYS A 436 -2.15 -12.10 -15.66
N GLY A 437 -0.83 -12.06 -15.73
CA GLY A 437 0.02 -13.25 -15.79
C GLY A 437 0.00 -14.03 -14.50
N GLY A 438 0.13 -13.38 -13.37
CA GLY A 438 0.11 -13.94 -12.04
C GLY A 438 -1.05 -14.88 -11.73
N PRO A 439 -2.35 -14.60 -12.01
CA PRO A 439 -2.95 -13.27 -11.91
C PRO A 439 -2.92 -12.75 -10.49
N GLY A 440 -3.03 -11.45 -10.32
CA GLY A 440 -3.00 -10.80 -9.01
C GLY A 440 -1.67 -10.16 -8.66
N MET A 441 -0.71 -10.11 -9.62
CA MET A 441 0.53 -9.36 -9.50
C MET A 441 1.26 -9.65 -8.18
N ARG A 442 1.74 -10.88 -8.01
CA ARG A 442 2.38 -11.35 -6.77
C ARG A 442 3.43 -10.39 -6.24
N GLU A 443 3.45 -10.25 -4.93
CA GLU A 443 4.49 -9.51 -4.21
C GLU A 443 5.53 -10.50 -3.68
N MET A 444 6.78 -10.31 -4.06
CA MET A 444 7.87 -11.23 -3.79
C MET A 444 8.83 -10.67 -2.74
N LEU A 445 9.23 -11.51 -1.79
CA LEU A 445 10.26 -11.22 -0.79
C LEU A 445 11.25 -12.38 -0.65
N LYS A 446 10.78 -13.63 -0.77
CA LYS A 446 11.64 -14.82 -0.58
C LYS A 446 12.86 -14.84 -1.49
N PRO A 447 12.74 -14.61 -2.82
CA PRO A 447 13.91 -14.63 -3.71
C PRO A 447 14.97 -13.58 -3.33
N THR A 448 14.55 -12.36 -3.04
CA THR A 448 15.46 -11.27 -2.68
C THR A 448 16.09 -11.48 -1.30
N SER A 449 15.34 -11.95 -0.30
CA SER A 449 15.88 -12.31 1.01
C SER A 449 16.87 -13.48 0.93
N ALA A 450 16.61 -14.48 0.08
CA ALA A 450 17.52 -15.61 -0.12
C ALA A 450 18.87 -15.16 -0.74
N ILE A 451 18.84 -14.24 -1.69
CA ILE A 451 20.05 -13.64 -2.28
C ILE A 451 20.82 -12.80 -1.23
N MET A 452 20.11 -12.02 -0.42
CA MET A 452 20.74 -11.28 0.70
C MET A 452 21.43 -12.23 1.67
N GLY A 453 20.76 -13.31 2.08
CA GLY A 453 21.32 -14.35 2.93
C GLY A 453 22.54 -15.06 2.35
N GLN A 454 22.65 -15.14 1.01
CA GLN A 454 23.85 -15.68 0.33
C GLN A 454 24.99 -14.67 0.20
N GLY A 455 24.80 -13.39 0.59
CA GLY A 455 25.81 -12.34 0.46
C GLY A 455 25.99 -11.84 -0.96
N LEU A 456 24.95 -11.93 -1.79
CA LEU A 456 24.93 -11.49 -3.18
C LEU A 456 24.02 -10.25 -3.41
N GLY A 457 23.48 -9.65 -2.36
CA GLY A 457 22.47 -8.60 -2.44
C GLY A 457 22.88 -7.34 -3.19
N ASP A 458 24.17 -7.00 -3.18
CA ASP A 458 24.79 -5.89 -3.91
C ASP A 458 25.36 -6.28 -5.28
N LYS A 459 25.29 -7.56 -5.64
CA LYS A 459 25.96 -8.15 -6.82
C LYS A 459 25.00 -8.76 -7.82
N VAL A 460 23.72 -8.78 -7.53
CA VAL A 460 22.65 -9.35 -8.35
C VAL A 460 21.50 -8.35 -8.42
N ALA A 461 20.97 -8.14 -9.61
CA ALA A 461 19.75 -7.37 -9.79
C ALA A 461 18.55 -8.28 -10.01
N PHE A 462 17.36 -7.78 -9.67
CA PHE A 462 16.08 -8.45 -9.92
C PHE A 462 15.17 -7.58 -10.76
N ILE A 463 14.52 -8.16 -11.76
CA ILE A 463 13.47 -7.49 -12.51
C ILE A 463 12.23 -8.38 -12.66
N THR A 464 11.03 -7.78 -12.63
CA THR A 464 9.76 -8.52 -12.71
C THR A 464 8.60 -7.65 -13.23
N ASP A 465 7.64 -8.28 -13.88
CA ASP A 465 6.33 -7.70 -14.15
C ASP A 465 5.37 -7.81 -12.95
N GLY A 466 5.76 -8.56 -11.90
CA GLY A 466 5.12 -8.58 -10.59
C GLY A 466 5.57 -7.44 -9.68
N ARG A 467 5.57 -7.68 -8.35
CA ARG A 467 5.97 -6.70 -7.33
C ARG A 467 7.03 -7.27 -6.40
N PHE A 468 7.81 -6.35 -5.82
CA PHE A 468 8.65 -6.68 -4.67
C PHE A 468 8.05 -6.09 -3.40
N SER A 469 8.25 -6.79 -2.28
CA SER A 469 7.83 -6.35 -0.96
C SER A 469 8.50 -5.03 -0.57
N GLY A 470 7.80 -4.22 0.22
CA GLY A 470 8.36 -3.01 0.82
C GLY A 470 9.62 -3.26 1.67
N GLY A 471 9.78 -4.49 2.21
CA GLY A 471 10.96 -4.91 2.97
C GLY A 471 12.16 -5.36 2.12
N THR A 472 12.07 -5.32 0.79
CA THR A 472 13.13 -5.78 -0.10
C THR A 472 14.32 -4.82 -0.13
N HIS A 473 15.53 -5.37 -0.16
CA HIS A 473 16.82 -4.69 -0.34
C HIS A 473 17.47 -5.08 -1.67
N GLY A 474 18.44 -4.29 -2.12
CA GLY A 474 19.22 -4.52 -3.33
C GLY A 474 18.62 -3.88 -4.58
N PHE A 475 19.23 -4.16 -5.73
CA PHE A 475 18.82 -3.61 -7.02
C PHE A 475 17.56 -4.30 -7.53
N VAL A 476 16.38 -3.71 -7.29
CA VAL A 476 15.09 -4.33 -7.63
C VAL A 476 14.23 -3.41 -8.48
N VAL A 477 13.70 -3.95 -9.59
CA VAL A 477 12.79 -3.26 -10.52
C VAL A 477 11.55 -4.12 -10.71
N GLY A 478 10.41 -3.65 -10.25
CA GLY A 478 9.10 -4.28 -10.41
C GLY A 478 8.17 -3.47 -11.29
N HIS A 479 6.92 -3.95 -11.39
CA HIS A 479 5.85 -3.29 -12.15
C HIS A 479 6.19 -3.07 -13.63
N ILE A 480 7.10 -3.88 -14.22
CA ILE A 480 7.48 -3.72 -15.62
C ILE A 480 6.25 -3.84 -16.50
N SER A 481 6.00 -2.79 -17.26
CA SER A 481 4.82 -2.66 -18.12
C SER A 481 5.21 -2.34 -19.57
N PRO A 482 4.56 -3.00 -20.56
CA PRO A 482 3.55 -4.06 -20.43
C PRO A 482 4.10 -5.36 -19.86
N GLU A 483 3.28 -6.12 -19.14
CA GLU A 483 3.64 -7.41 -18.56
C GLU A 483 3.83 -8.52 -19.61
N ALA A 484 4.48 -9.64 -19.25
CA ALA A 484 4.76 -10.75 -20.15
C ALA A 484 3.48 -11.41 -20.73
N GLU A 485 2.43 -11.55 -19.95
CA GLU A 485 1.17 -12.20 -20.37
C GLU A 485 0.48 -11.50 -21.55
N VAL A 486 0.63 -10.19 -21.66
CA VAL A 486 0.10 -9.40 -22.78
C VAL A 486 1.12 -9.24 -23.93
N GLY A 487 2.24 -9.94 -23.86
CA GLY A 487 3.29 -9.89 -24.89
C GLY A 487 4.22 -8.69 -24.74
N GLY A 488 4.35 -8.14 -23.54
CA GLY A 488 5.33 -7.09 -23.22
C GLY A 488 6.77 -7.55 -23.43
N PRO A 489 7.74 -6.62 -23.58
CA PRO A 489 9.13 -6.94 -23.90
C PRO A 489 9.81 -7.90 -22.91
N ILE A 490 9.42 -7.91 -21.66
CA ILE A 490 9.94 -8.84 -20.66
C ILE A 490 9.70 -10.32 -21.03
N ALA A 491 8.65 -10.60 -21.82
CA ALA A 491 8.38 -11.95 -22.34
C ALA A 491 9.43 -12.43 -23.35
N LEU A 492 10.18 -11.50 -23.95
CA LEU A 492 11.13 -11.77 -25.03
C LEU A 492 12.56 -12.01 -24.54
N ILE A 493 12.83 -11.81 -23.24
CA ILE A 493 14.17 -12.02 -22.68
C ILE A 493 14.50 -13.51 -22.68
N GLU A 494 15.74 -13.82 -23.06
CA GLU A 494 16.32 -15.17 -22.99
C GLU A 494 17.52 -15.16 -22.03
N ASP A 495 17.93 -16.36 -21.55
CA ASP A 495 19.12 -16.48 -20.72
C ASP A 495 20.36 -15.93 -21.44
N ASP A 496 21.25 -15.31 -20.68
CA ASP A 496 22.47 -14.61 -21.14
C ASP A 496 22.26 -13.31 -21.93
N ASP A 497 21.01 -12.86 -22.19
CA ASP A 497 20.77 -11.50 -22.71
C ASP A 497 21.33 -10.45 -21.74
N LEU A 498 21.92 -9.37 -22.28
CA LEU A 498 22.40 -8.28 -21.45
C LEU A 498 21.28 -7.29 -21.15
N ILE A 499 21.16 -6.96 -19.86
CA ILE A 499 20.19 -5.98 -19.37
C ILE A 499 20.93 -4.88 -18.63
N ARG A 500 20.61 -3.62 -18.95
CA ARG A 500 21.12 -2.43 -18.25
C ARG A 500 19.99 -1.74 -17.51
N ILE A 501 20.24 -1.49 -16.23
CA ILE A 501 19.39 -0.71 -15.34
C ILE A 501 20.19 0.56 -14.98
N ASP A 502 19.66 1.72 -15.27
CA ASP A 502 20.29 3.00 -14.99
C ASP A 502 19.30 3.94 -14.29
N ALA A 503 19.49 4.12 -12.99
CA ALA A 503 18.64 4.99 -12.17
C ALA A 503 19.04 6.48 -12.25
N GLU A 504 20.16 6.84 -12.91
CA GLU A 504 20.54 8.22 -13.17
C GLU A 504 19.79 8.76 -14.38
N SER A 505 19.82 8.00 -15.49
CA SER A 505 19.07 8.33 -16.72
C SER A 505 17.60 7.87 -16.68
N ASN A 506 17.19 7.11 -15.64
CA ASN A 506 15.88 6.48 -15.52
C ASN A 506 15.58 5.49 -16.66
N GLU A 507 16.56 4.67 -17.02
CA GLU A 507 16.45 3.73 -18.14
C GLU A 507 16.47 2.27 -17.70
N LEU A 508 15.66 1.44 -18.39
CA LEU A 508 15.66 -0.02 -18.32
C LEU A 508 15.76 -0.59 -19.74
N ILE A 509 16.92 -1.12 -20.09
CA ILE A 509 17.26 -1.46 -21.47
C ILE A 509 17.64 -2.94 -21.60
N LEU A 510 17.02 -3.62 -22.55
CA LEU A 510 17.43 -4.91 -23.06
C LEU A 510 18.38 -4.68 -24.24
N LEU A 511 19.64 -5.11 -24.10
CA LEU A 511 20.71 -4.90 -25.08
C LEU A 511 20.72 -6.03 -26.11
N VAL A 512 19.62 -6.18 -26.82
CA VAL A 512 19.40 -7.17 -27.92
C VAL A 512 18.91 -6.41 -29.14
N ASP A 513 19.38 -6.82 -30.31
CA ASP A 513 19.00 -6.19 -31.57
C ASP A 513 17.50 -6.31 -31.83
N GLU A 514 16.91 -5.23 -32.33
CA GLU A 514 15.47 -5.14 -32.57
C GLU A 514 14.96 -6.24 -33.51
N GLU A 515 15.76 -6.62 -34.53
CA GLU A 515 15.41 -7.70 -35.46
C GLU A 515 15.22 -9.05 -34.74
N ILE A 516 16.10 -9.33 -33.75
CA ILE A 516 16.02 -10.53 -32.91
C ILE A 516 14.77 -10.48 -32.04
N LEU A 517 14.49 -9.33 -31.43
CA LEU A 517 13.29 -9.15 -30.60
C LEU A 517 12.01 -9.33 -31.40
N GLN A 518 11.96 -8.85 -32.65
CA GLN A 518 10.82 -9.05 -33.52
C GLN A 518 10.67 -10.52 -33.94
N GLU A 519 11.76 -11.25 -34.12
CA GLU A 519 11.72 -12.71 -34.39
C GLU A 519 11.20 -13.46 -33.15
N ARG A 520 11.71 -13.17 -31.95
CA ARG A 520 11.24 -13.77 -30.69
C ARG A 520 9.75 -13.48 -30.47
N LYS A 521 9.30 -12.25 -30.75
CA LYS A 521 7.89 -11.87 -30.65
C LYS A 521 6.99 -12.68 -31.58
N ARG A 522 7.41 -12.95 -32.82
CA ARG A 522 6.66 -13.79 -33.75
C ARG A 522 6.57 -15.24 -33.30
N ASN A 523 7.59 -15.72 -32.59
CA ASN A 523 7.69 -17.10 -32.11
C ASN A 523 7.18 -17.26 -30.65
N LEU A 524 6.73 -16.19 -29.99
CA LEU A 524 6.27 -16.21 -28.60
C LEU A 524 5.10 -17.17 -28.43
N LYS A 525 5.28 -18.18 -27.60
CA LYS A 525 4.22 -19.13 -27.25
C LYS A 525 3.43 -18.63 -26.06
N ASN A 526 2.12 -18.69 -26.15
CA ASN A 526 1.25 -18.34 -25.04
C ASN A 526 1.41 -19.37 -23.90
N ILE A 527 1.92 -18.96 -22.76
CA ILE A 527 2.05 -19.78 -21.55
C ILE A 527 0.72 -19.67 -20.81
N ASN A 528 -0.24 -20.52 -21.15
CA ASN A 528 -1.57 -20.45 -20.56
C ASN A 528 -1.62 -21.22 -19.24
N MET A 529 -1.26 -20.59 -18.14
CA MET A 529 -1.37 -21.11 -16.75
C MET A 529 -2.57 -20.53 -15.98
N SER A 530 -3.57 -20.03 -16.65
CA SER A 530 -4.65 -19.22 -16.06
C SER A 530 -5.73 -20.05 -15.38
N PRO A 531 -6.21 -19.61 -14.21
CA PRO A 531 -7.41 -20.16 -13.61
C PRO A 531 -8.63 -19.94 -14.53
N LYS A 532 -9.44 -20.99 -14.73
CA LYS A 532 -10.60 -20.93 -15.64
C LYS A 532 -11.85 -20.35 -14.98
N LYS A 533 -11.90 -20.30 -13.64
CA LYS A 533 -13.08 -19.87 -12.85
C LYS A 533 -12.62 -19.22 -11.54
N GLY A 534 -13.54 -18.54 -10.86
CA GLY A 534 -13.33 -17.94 -9.55
C GLY A 534 -12.84 -16.50 -9.62
N VAL A 535 -12.39 -15.98 -8.47
CA VAL A 535 -12.01 -14.57 -8.33
C VAL A 535 -10.77 -14.22 -9.15
N LEU A 536 -9.77 -15.10 -9.21
CA LEU A 536 -8.56 -14.88 -10.01
C LEU A 536 -8.86 -14.82 -11.51
N ALA A 537 -9.81 -15.66 -12.01
CA ALA A 537 -10.22 -15.61 -13.40
C ALA A 537 -10.95 -14.31 -13.75
N LYS A 538 -11.83 -13.83 -12.84
CA LYS A 538 -12.50 -12.53 -13.01
C LYS A 538 -11.47 -11.40 -13.03
N TYR A 539 -10.56 -11.41 -12.06
CA TYR A 539 -9.52 -10.40 -11.95
C TYR A 539 -8.66 -10.35 -13.21
N LYS A 540 -8.12 -11.50 -13.67
CA LYS A 540 -7.34 -11.57 -14.90
C LYS A 540 -8.06 -10.99 -16.11
N HIS A 541 -9.37 -11.22 -16.21
CA HIS A 541 -10.18 -10.73 -17.32
C HIS A 541 -10.36 -9.21 -17.31
N LEU A 542 -10.52 -8.62 -16.11
CA LEU A 542 -10.89 -7.22 -15.94
C LEU A 542 -9.67 -6.30 -15.74
N VAL A 543 -8.60 -6.81 -15.13
CA VAL A 543 -7.48 -5.97 -14.68
C VAL A 543 -6.74 -5.28 -15.83
N GLY A 544 -6.45 -4.00 -15.61
CA GLY A 544 -5.61 -3.16 -16.47
C GLY A 544 -4.11 -3.29 -16.20
N SER A 545 -3.32 -2.43 -16.84
CA SER A 545 -1.87 -2.36 -16.68
C SER A 545 -1.46 -1.90 -15.28
N ALA A 546 -0.30 -2.38 -14.80
CA ALA A 546 0.31 -1.90 -13.57
C ALA A 546 0.68 -0.41 -13.64
N SER A 547 1.03 0.09 -14.83
CA SER A 547 1.30 1.52 -15.07
C SER A 547 0.10 2.45 -14.80
N LYS A 548 -1.11 1.87 -14.70
CA LYS A 548 -2.37 2.54 -14.38
C LYS A 548 -3.01 2.05 -13.06
N GLY A 549 -2.21 1.45 -12.16
CA GLY A 549 -2.67 1.00 -10.85
C GLY A 549 -3.26 -0.41 -10.79
N ALA A 550 -3.28 -1.18 -11.89
CA ALA A 550 -3.84 -2.54 -11.95
C ALA A 550 -5.27 -2.61 -11.37
N VAL A 551 -6.14 -1.74 -11.84
CA VAL A 551 -7.56 -1.64 -11.44
C VAL A 551 -8.45 -2.52 -12.32
N THR A 552 -9.66 -2.87 -11.84
CA THR A 552 -10.56 -3.81 -12.52
C THR A 552 -11.82 -3.16 -13.10
N ASP A 553 -11.98 -1.86 -12.95
CA ASP A 553 -13.16 -1.09 -13.36
C ASP A 553 -12.85 0.06 -14.34
N SER A 554 -11.60 0.19 -14.79
CA SER A 554 -11.25 1.06 -15.93
C SER A 554 -11.77 0.42 -17.21
N TYR A 555 -12.94 0.86 -17.63
CA TYR A 555 -13.42 0.55 -18.99
C TYR A 555 -12.76 1.55 -19.92
N ASP A 556 -12.05 1.06 -20.94
CA ASP A 556 -11.59 1.90 -22.05
C ASP A 556 -12.82 2.63 -22.63
N GLN A 557 -12.89 3.94 -22.42
CA GLN A 557 -13.89 4.82 -23.03
C GLN A 557 -13.54 5.09 -24.47
#